data_e656fd209256f8b4899ea5f26833864a
#
_entry.id   e656fd209256f8b4899ea5f26833864a
#
_cell.length_a   1.000
_cell.length_b   1.000
_cell.length_c   1.000
_cell.angle_alpha   90.00
_cell.angle_beta   90.00
_cell.angle_gamma   90.00
#
_symmetry.space_group_name_H-M   'P 1'
#
loop_
_entity.id
_entity.type
_entity.pdbx_description
1 polymer ?
#
loop_
_entity_poly.entity_id
_entity_poly.type
_entity_poly.pdbx_seq_one_letter_code
_entity_poly.pdbx_strand_id
1 'polypeptide(L)'
;MKNFKIKIIILVSLLFLTACSSVKTVSKYEKKENVTWKEVEPPVILLNLEPGDIIVKEKTLNPIGMFGHAAIMKNNSIIVDYPKLGNKSYTIDVDYWLEKGRDILVLRYKDMNDEFKKRLVKNMEKYFGKNYKISSNKMNTDGFYCSQYIWYIYYITAQEMGFELDLDSDGGNFVLPYDFINSPYLEIVN
;
A
#
# COMPACT_ATOMS: atom_id res chain seq x y z
N MET A 1 13.74 34.97 42.60
CA MET A 1 12.62 34.18 42.04
C MET A 1 12.54 34.20 40.50
N LYS A 2 12.84 35.29 39.82
CA LYS A 2 12.80 35.36 38.32
C LYS A 2 13.79 34.40 37.63
N ASN A 3 15.01 34.30 38.14
CA ASN A 3 16.06 33.46 37.53
C ASN A 3 15.84 31.94 37.73
N PHE A 4 15.05 31.55 38.70
CA PHE A 4 14.73 30.15 38.93
C PHE A 4 13.68 29.65 37.92
N LYS A 5 12.68 30.46 37.59
CA LYS A 5 11.67 30.14 36.55
C LYS A 5 12.26 30.03 35.17
N ILE A 6 13.23 30.87 34.82
CA ILE A 6 13.92 30.82 33.52
C ILE A 6 14.76 29.54 33.39
N LYS A 7 15.45 29.10 34.45
CA LYS A 7 16.23 27.84 34.43
C LYS A 7 15.35 26.61 34.27
N ILE A 8 14.15 26.60 34.88
CA ILE A 8 13.19 25.49 34.69
C ILE A 8 12.65 25.43 33.26
N ILE A 9 12.33 26.59 32.66
CA ILE A 9 11.84 26.63 31.27
C ILE A 9 12.92 26.14 30.29
N ILE A 10 14.18 26.50 30.48
CA ILE A 10 15.29 26.03 29.65
C ILE A 10 15.51 24.52 29.83
N LEU A 11 15.41 24.01 31.06
CA LEU A 11 15.55 22.57 31.34
C LEU A 11 14.43 21.74 30.69
N VAL A 12 13.20 22.25 30.74
CA VAL A 12 12.04 21.59 30.10
C VAL A 12 12.16 21.62 28.56
N SER A 13 12.63 22.72 27.97
CA SER A 13 12.84 22.81 26.52
C SER A 13 13.97 21.88 26.04
N LEU A 14 15.04 21.69 26.83
CA LEU A 14 16.10 20.72 26.51
C LEU A 14 15.60 19.26 26.58
N LEU A 15 14.67 18.95 27.49
CA LEU A 15 14.08 17.60 27.58
C LEU A 15 13.19 17.26 26.36
N PHE A 16 12.58 18.26 25.71
CA PHE A 16 11.83 18.04 24.47
C PHE A 16 12.71 17.86 23.23
N LEU A 17 13.95 18.36 23.27
CA LEU A 17 14.89 18.21 22.14
C LEU A 17 15.57 16.81 22.11
N THR A 18 15.56 16.07 23.21
CA THR A 18 16.13 14.71 23.25
C THR A 18 15.12 13.61 22.98
N ALA A 19 13.82 13.92 22.87
CA ALA A 19 12.76 12.95 22.59
C ALA A 19 12.56 12.67 21.09
N CYS A 20 13.33 13.31 20.21
CA CYS A 20 13.39 12.95 18.80
C CYS A 20 14.48 11.87 18.59
N SER A 21 14.39 10.75 19.32
CA SER A 21 15.04 9.54 18.87
C SER A 21 14.32 9.12 17.58
N SER A 22 14.97 9.34 16.46
CA SER A 22 14.57 8.72 15.21
C SER A 22 14.50 7.21 15.48
N VAL A 23 13.29 6.69 15.62
CA VAL A 23 13.07 5.26 15.49
C VAL A 23 13.55 4.94 14.09
N LYS A 24 14.76 4.43 13.96
CA LYS A 24 15.23 3.84 12.70
C LYS A 24 14.29 2.66 12.46
N THR A 25 13.30 2.87 11.62
CA THR A 25 12.53 1.79 11.04
C THR A 25 13.54 0.96 10.25
N VAL A 26 13.94 -0.16 10.80
CA VAL A 26 14.81 -1.09 10.10
C VAL A 26 13.93 -1.71 9.03
N SER A 27 14.16 -1.34 7.78
CA SER A 27 13.49 -1.99 6.66
C SER A 27 13.78 -3.49 6.74
N LYS A 28 12.73 -4.30 6.72
CA LYS A 28 12.83 -5.76 6.73
C LYS A 28 13.55 -6.29 5.48
N TYR A 29 13.51 -5.52 4.41
CA TYR A 29 14.13 -5.85 3.13
C TYR A 29 14.94 -4.67 2.59
N GLU A 30 15.96 -4.95 1.78
CA GLU A 30 16.69 -3.93 1.05
C GLU A 30 15.75 -3.17 0.12
N LYS A 31 15.87 -1.84 0.13
CA LYS A 31 15.11 -1.00 -0.81
C LYS A 31 15.59 -1.29 -2.23
N LYS A 32 14.65 -1.51 -3.15
CA LYS A 32 14.97 -1.54 -4.58
C LYS A 32 15.46 -0.15 -5.00
N GLU A 33 16.71 -0.07 -5.42
CA GLU A 33 17.28 1.13 -6.02
C GLU A 33 16.82 1.24 -7.48
N ASN A 34 16.65 2.47 -7.96
CA ASN A 34 16.38 2.78 -9.36
C ASN A 34 15.10 2.19 -9.95
N VAL A 35 13.97 2.50 -9.35
CA VAL A 35 12.65 2.17 -9.91
C VAL A 35 12.29 3.20 -10.97
N THR A 36 12.07 2.77 -12.21
CA THR A 36 11.58 3.65 -13.28
C THR A 36 10.06 3.66 -13.27
N TRP A 37 9.50 4.79 -12.90
CA TRP A 37 8.06 5.05 -12.96
C TRP A 37 7.64 5.21 -14.41
N LYS A 38 6.44 4.78 -14.73
CA LYS A 38 5.89 4.83 -16.09
C LYS A 38 4.72 5.81 -16.13
N GLU A 39 4.87 6.83 -16.96
CA GLU A 39 3.73 7.63 -17.38
C GLU A 39 2.87 6.78 -18.31
N VAL A 40 1.61 6.60 -17.96
CA VAL A 40 0.68 5.79 -18.73
C VAL A 40 -0.54 6.61 -19.05
N GLU A 41 -0.81 6.74 -20.34
CA GLU A 41 -2.05 7.29 -20.86
C GLU A 41 -2.98 6.15 -21.32
N PRO A 42 -4.28 6.21 -21.00
CA PRO A 42 -5.26 5.26 -21.53
C PRO A 42 -5.33 5.31 -23.07
N PRO A 43 -5.62 4.17 -23.73
CA PRO A 43 -5.90 2.86 -23.13
C PRO A 43 -4.64 2.07 -22.78
N VAL A 44 -4.65 1.40 -21.60
CA VAL A 44 -3.51 0.60 -21.11
C VAL A 44 -3.39 -0.80 -21.73
N ILE A 45 -3.91 -1.00 -22.90
CA ILE A 45 -3.88 -2.30 -23.65
C ILE A 45 -2.45 -2.91 -23.71
N LEU A 46 -1.42 -2.06 -23.61
CA LEU A 46 -0.02 -2.49 -23.70
C LEU A 46 0.54 -3.06 -22.39
N LEU A 47 -0.17 -2.98 -21.28
CA LEU A 47 0.36 -3.39 -19.96
C LEU A 47 0.17 -4.88 -19.64
N ASN A 48 -0.57 -5.64 -20.44
CA ASN A 48 -0.88 -7.06 -20.19
C ASN A 48 -1.23 -7.36 -18.72
N LEU A 49 -2.20 -6.62 -18.18
CA LEU A 49 -2.61 -6.70 -16.78
C LEU A 49 -3.32 -8.02 -16.50
N GLU A 50 -3.05 -8.60 -15.33
CA GLU A 50 -3.63 -9.85 -14.88
C GLU A 50 -4.31 -9.71 -13.50
N PRO A 51 -5.27 -10.60 -13.17
CA PRO A 51 -5.84 -10.64 -11.82
C PRO A 51 -4.75 -10.81 -10.77
N GLY A 52 -4.77 -9.94 -9.77
CA GLY A 52 -3.77 -9.89 -8.71
C GLY A 52 -2.67 -8.85 -8.93
N ASP A 53 -2.46 -8.34 -10.13
CA ASP A 53 -1.50 -7.25 -10.31
C ASP A 53 -1.84 -6.07 -9.39
N ILE A 54 -0.83 -5.50 -8.78
CA ILE A 54 -0.94 -4.35 -7.90
C ILE A 54 -0.45 -3.13 -8.67
N ILE A 55 -1.32 -2.12 -8.85
CA ILE A 55 -0.93 -0.87 -9.49
C ILE A 55 -0.67 0.15 -8.39
N VAL A 56 0.56 0.65 -8.32
CA VAL A 56 0.97 1.70 -7.39
C VAL A 56 1.09 3.02 -8.14
N LYS A 57 0.37 4.05 -7.68
CA LYS A 57 0.53 5.43 -8.14
C LYS A 57 1.61 6.15 -7.35
N GLU A 58 2.45 6.90 -8.04
CA GLU A 58 3.53 7.67 -7.44
C GLU A 58 3.02 8.67 -6.38
N LYS A 59 3.87 8.97 -5.38
CA LYS A 59 3.62 10.02 -4.39
C LYS A 59 3.54 11.39 -5.06
N THR A 60 2.70 12.24 -4.49
CA THR A 60 2.63 13.65 -4.90
C THR A 60 2.93 14.56 -3.70
N LEU A 61 3.23 15.83 -3.98
CA LEU A 61 3.52 16.82 -2.93
C LEU A 61 2.26 17.28 -2.16
N ASN A 62 1.07 16.93 -2.63
CA ASN A 62 -0.15 17.29 -1.92
C ASN A 62 -0.45 16.31 -0.77
N PRO A 63 -1.14 16.75 0.31
CA PRO A 63 -1.39 15.90 1.49
C PRO A 63 -2.15 14.59 1.21
N ILE A 64 -2.99 14.57 0.18
CA ILE A 64 -3.79 13.38 -0.18
C ILE A 64 -2.92 12.34 -0.88
N GLY A 65 -1.96 12.78 -1.67
CA GLY A 65 -1.10 11.90 -2.48
C GLY A 65 0.27 11.60 -1.87
N MET A 66 0.61 12.16 -0.71
CA MET A 66 1.95 12.06 -0.11
C MET A 66 2.39 10.64 0.25
N PHE A 67 1.45 9.72 0.44
CA PHE A 67 1.74 8.30 0.72
C PHE A 67 1.70 7.42 -0.54
N GLY A 68 1.41 8.01 -1.70
CA GLY A 68 1.08 7.23 -2.89
C GLY A 68 -0.36 6.69 -2.82
N HIS A 69 -0.70 5.79 -3.74
CA HIS A 69 -1.96 5.07 -3.73
C HIS A 69 -1.78 3.71 -4.41
N ALA A 70 -2.58 2.72 -4.05
CA ALA A 70 -2.50 1.41 -4.67
C ALA A 70 -3.90 0.83 -4.89
N ALA A 71 -4.06 0.09 -5.99
CA ALA A 71 -5.23 -0.70 -6.30
C ALA A 71 -4.80 -2.09 -6.81
N ILE A 72 -5.72 -3.04 -6.80
CA ILE A 72 -5.45 -4.42 -7.22
C ILE A 72 -6.36 -4.81 -8.39
N MET A 73 -5.79 -5.47 -9.39
CA MET A 73 -6.55 -5.98 -10.52
C MET A 73 -7.44 -7.15 -10.10
N LYS A 74 -8.75 -7.03 -10.35
CA LYS A 74 -9.72 -8.12 -10.17
C LYS A 74 -9.73 -9.06 -11.38
N ASN A 75 -9.57 -8.50 -12.55
CA ASN A 75 -9.43 -9.18 -13.84
C ASN A 75 -8.54 -8.30 -14.75
N ASN A 76 -8.47 -8.60 -16.03
CA ASN A 76 -7.57 -7.89 -16.97
C ASN A 76 -7.93 -6.42 -17.23
N SER A 77 -9.12 -5.95 -16.82
CA SER A 77 -9.56 -4.56 -17.05
C SER A 77 -10.15 -3.87 -15.82
N ILE A 78 -10.55 -4.61 -14.81
CA ILE A 78 -11.24 -4.07 -13.62
C ILE A 78 -10.34 -4.11 -12.41
N ILE A 79 -10.23 -3.00 -11.70
CA ILE A 79 -9.59 -2.89 -10.40
C ILE A 79 -10.59 -2.91 -9.25
N VAL A 80 -10.10 -3.27 -8.06
CA VAL A 80 -10.71 -2.96 -6.77
C VAL A 80 -9.92 -1.85 -6.12
N ASP A 81 -10.58 -0.79 -5.71
CA ASP A 81 -9.99 0.36 -5.04
C ASP A 81 -10.69 0.70 -3.72
N TYR A 82 -9.90 1.11 -2.74
CA TYR A 82 -10.30 1.73 -1.48
C TYR A 82 -9.83 3.19 -1.50
N PRO A 83 -10.66 4.15 -1.95
CA PRO A 83 -10.16 5.44 -2.43
C PRO A 83 -9.75 6.41 -1.32
N LYS A 84 -10.60 6.62 -0.30
CA LYS A 84 -10.39 7.60 0.78
C LYS A 84 -11.43 7.50 1.88
N LEU A 85 -11.18 8.15 3.00
CA LEU A 85 -12.14 8.31 4.10
C LEU A 85 -13.50 8.82 3.61
N GLY A 86 -14.57 8.26 4.18
CA GLY A 86 -15.95 8.57 3.82
C GLY A 86 -16.51 7.75 2.65
N ASN A 87 -15.66 6.96 1.97
CA ASN A 87 -16.08 6.11 0.85
C ASN A 87 -15.99 4.63 1.22
N LYS A 88 -16.71 3.81 0.48
CA LYS A 88 -16.52 2.36 0.42
C LYS A 88 -15.59 2.00 -0.73
N SER A 89 -15.08 0.77 -0.71
CA SER A 89 -14.43 0.23 -1.90
C SER A 89 -15.40 0.17 -3.08
N TYR A 90 -14.84 0.28 -4.25
CA TYR A 90 -15.56 0.15 -5.51
C TYR A 90 -14.72 -0.60 -6.55
N THR A 91 -15.37 -1.01 -7.63
CA THR A 91 -14.71 -1.52 -8.81
C THR A 91 -14.87 -0.53 -9.95
N ILE A 92 -13.84 -0.37 -10.76
CA ILE A 92 -13.85 0.51 -11.92
C ILE A 92 -12.92 -0.07 -12.99
N ASP A 93 -13.18 0.28 -14.22
CA ASP A 93 -12.25 0.01 -15.31
C ASP A 93 -10.91 0.72 -15.08
N VAL A 94 -9.81 0.03 -15.33
CA VAL A 94 -8.46 0.52 -15.06
C VAL A 94 -8.14 1.78 -15.86
N ASP A 95 -8.62 1.90 -17.09
CA ASP A 95 -8.41 3.08 -17.93
C ASP A 95 -9.02 4.34 -17.29
N TYR A 96 -10.24 4.23 -16.75
CA TYR A 96 -10.85 5.34 -16.01
C TYR A 96 -10.12 5.67 -14.72
N TRP A 97 -9.59 4.65 -14.03
CA TRP A 97 -8.83 4.87 -12.81
C TRP A 97 -7.50 5.58 -13.06
N LEU A 98 -6.86 5.31 -14.22
CA LEU A 98 -5.59 5.91 -14.63
C LEU A 98 -5.73 7.31 -15.23
N GLU A 99 -6.92 7.71 -15.67
CA GLU A 99 -7.23 8.98 -16.35
C GLU A 99 -6.69 10.26 -15.68
N LYS A 100 -6.28 10.19 -14.42
CA LYS A 100 -5.85 11.35 -13.61
C LYS A 100 -4.34 11.51 -13.52
N GLY A 101 -3.59 11.06 -14.51
CA GLY A 101 -2.19 11.45 -14.75
C GLY A 101 -1.28 11.39 -13.52
N ARG A 102 -0.93 10.19 -13.07
CA ARG A 102 0.16 9.96 -12.13
C ARG A 102 0.96 8.77 -12.65
N ASP A 103 2.25 8.89 -12.56
CA ASP A 103 3.14 7.78 -12.89
C ASP A 103 2.81 6.55 -12.04
N ILE A 104 2.91 5.40 -12.66
CA ILE A 104 2.55 4.13 -12.04
C ILE A 104 3.68 3.12 -12.10
N LEU A 105 3.57 2.12 -11.23
CA LEU A 105 4.25 0.83 -11.32
C LEU A 105 3.22 -0.27 -11.28
N VAL A 106 3.38 -1.27 -12.11
CA VAL A 106 2.63 -2.53 -12.03
C VAL A 106 3.53 -3.58 -11.39
N LEU A 107 3.04 -4.17 -10.32
CA LEU A 107 3.75 -5.18 -9.54
C LEU A 107 2.99 -6.50 -9.62
N ARG A 108 3.68 -7.59 -9.90
CA ARG A 108 3.12 -8.94 -9.97
C ARG A 108 3.79 -9.86 -8.94
N TYR A 109 3.01 -10.72 -8.33
CA TYR A 109 3.52 -11.78 -7.47
C TYR A 109 4.28 -12.83 -8.29
N LYS A 110 5.56 -13.07 -7.95
CA LYS A 110 6.48 -13.92 -8.72
C LYS A 110 6.01 -15.37 -8.83
N ASP A 111 5.40 -15.89 -7.76
CA ASP A 111 4.96 -17.28 -7.69
C ASP A 111 3.44 -17.41 -7.94
N MET A 112 2.86 -16.47 -8.71
CA MET A 112 1.45 -16.50 -9.08
C MET A 112 1.13 -17.74 -9.90
N ASN A 113 0.17 -18.53 -9.42
CA ASN A 113 -0.37 -19.66 -10.15
C ASN A 113 -1.91 -19.61 -10.16
N ASP A 114 -2.54 -20.46 -10.95
CA ASP A 114 -3.99 -20.41 -11.17
C ASP A 114 -4.80 -20.64 -9.88
N GLU A 115 -4.34 -21.52 -8.99
CA GLU A 115 -5.03 -21.78 -7.72
C GLU A 115 -4.92 -20.59 -6.79
N PHE A 116 -3.73 -19.99 -6.66
CA PHE A 116 -3.54 -18.76 -5.88
C PHE A 116 -4.39 -17.62 -6.45
N LYS A 117 -4.35 -17.40 -7.77
CA LYS A 117 -5.13 -16.38 -8.47
C LYS A 117 -6.64 -16.54 -8.21
N LYS A 118 -7.17 -17.76 -8.33
CA LYS A 118 -8.58 -18.06 -8.06
C LYS A 118 -8.98 -17.76 -6.62
N ARG A 119 -8.16 -18.15 -5.64
CA ARG A 119 -8.42 -17.86 -4.21
C ARG A 119 -8.29 -16.38 -3.90
N LEU A 120 -7.30 -15.71 -4.49
CA LEU A 120 -7.09 -14.27 -4.33
C LEU A 120 -8.32 -13.50 -4.77
N VAL A 121 -8.86 -13.78 -5.96
CA VAL A 121 -10.09 -13.13 -6.47
C VAL A 121 -11.28 -13.43 -5.57
N LYS A 122 -11.45 -14.65 -5.09
CA LYS A 122 -12.51 -14.99 -4.13
C LYS A 122 -12.38 -14.22 -2.82
N ASN A 123 -11.17 -14.03 -2.31
CA ASN A 123 -10.91 -13.24 -1.12
C ASN A 123 -11.13 -11.74 -1.38
N MET A 124 -10.78 -11.23 -2.57
CA MET A 124 -11.16 -9.87 -2.95
C MET A 124 -12.66 -9.64 -2.82
N GLU A 125 -13.48 -10.56 -3.34
CA GLU A 125 -14.95 -10.47 -3.27
C GLU A 125 -15.49 -10.56 -1.84
N LYS A 126 -14.94 -11.45 -1.03
CA LYS A 126 -15.33 -11.64 0.37
C LYS A 126 -15.13 -10.37 1.22
N TYR A 127 -14.07 -9.63 0.97
CA TYR A 127 -13.72 -8.43 1.75
C TYR A 127 -14.07 -7.12 1.05
N PHE A 128 -14.72 -7.18 -0.10
CA PHE A 128 -15.20 -6.03 -0.86
C PHE A 128 -16.38 -5.31 -0.16
N GLY A 129 -16.63 -4.06 -0.52
CA GLY A 129 -17.81 -3.27 -0.09
C GLY A 129 -17.70 -2.65 1.30
N LYS A 130 -16.56 -2.81 1.98
CA LYS A 130 -16.32 -2.20 3.30
C LYS A 130 -15.94 -0.73 3.19
N ASN A 131 -16.13 0.00 4.30
CA ASN A 131 -15.73 1.40 4.39
C ASN A 131 -14.20 1.55 4.36
N TYR A 132 -13.73 2.68 3.83
CA TYR A 132 -12.35 3.10 4.04
C TYR A 132 -12.11 3.39 5.52
N LYS A 133 -11.14 2.72 6.11
CA LYS A 133 -10.78 2.84 7.53
C LYS A 133 -9.28 2.71 7.69
N ILE A 134 -8.66 3.67 8.38
CA ILE A 134 -7.26 3.59 8.76
C ILE A 134 -7.18 2.90 10.13
N SER A 135 -6.36 1.85 10.23
CA SER A 135 -6.10 1.11 11.47
C SER A 135 -4.63 0.78 11.57
N SER A 136 -4.04 0.95 12.75
CA SER A 136 -2.70 0.47 13.07
C SER A 136 -2.64 -1.05 13.33
N ASN A 137 -3.80 -1.70 13.45
CA ASN A 137 -3.90 -3.14 13.46
C ASN A 137 -4.17 -3.62 12.03
N LYS A 138 -3.15 -4.12 11.33
CA LYS A 138 -3.23 -4.63 9.95
C LYS A 138 -4.24 -5.77 9.79
N MET A 139 -4.54 -6.51 10.86
CA MET A 139 -5.50 -7.61 10.87
C MET A 139 -6.95 -7.15 11.10
N ASN A 140 -7.20 -5.85 11.32
CA ASN A 140 -8.56 -5.33 11.46
C ASN A 140 -9.28 -5.37 10.12
N THR A 141 -10.41 -6.06 10.07
CA THR A 141 -11.23 -6.26 8.86
C THR A 141 -12.58 -5.52 8.90
N ASP A 142 -12.81 -4.61 9.84
CA ASP A 142 -14.04 -3.79 9.88
C ASP A 142 -14.11 -2.81 8.70
N GLY A 143 -12.96 -2.45 8.16
CA GLY A 143 -12.74 -1.60 7.01
C GLY A 143 -11.27 -1.64 6.65
N PHE A 144 -10.91 -1.05 5.51
CA PHE A 144 -9.54 -1.07 5.00
C PHE A 144 -9.16 0.29 4.41
N TYR A 145 -7.88 0.60 4.38
CA TYR A 145 -7.32 1.57 3.45
C TYR A 145 -6.66 0.83 2.27
N CYS A 146 -6.30 1.54 1.22
CA CYS A 146 -5.92 1.00 -0.08
C CYS A 146 -4.88 -0.14 0.00
N SER A 147 -3.74 0.12 0.58
CA SER A 147 -2.65 -0.86 0.66
C SER A 147 -2.87 -1.94 1.73
N GLN A 148 -3.56 -1.63 2.84
CA GLN A 148 -3.93 -2.65 3.83
C GLN A 148 -4.84 -3.73 3.21
N TYR A 149 -5.82 -3.32 2.41
CA TYR A 149 -6.69 -4.28 1.73
C TYR A 149 -5.89 -5.24 0.84
N ILE A 150 -5.03 -4.72 0.00
CA ILE A 150 -4.20 -5.51 -0.91
C ILE A 150 -3.33 -6.49 -0.12
N TRP A 151 -2.59 -5.98 0.87
CA TRP A 151 -1.76 -6.79 1.75
C TRP A 151 -2.56 -7.91 2.42
N TYR A 152 -3.72 -7.57 2.99
CA TYR A 152 -4.56 -8.53 3.70
C TYR A 152 -5.10 -9.63 2.79
N ILE A 153 -5.51 -9.30 1.55
CA ILE A 153 -5.99 -10.30 0.58
C ILE A 153 -4.88 -11.28 0.21
N TYR A 154 -3.68 -10.79 -0.01
CA TYR A 154 -2.52 -11.66 -0.28
C TYR A 154 -2.16 -12.52 0.93
N TYR A 155 -2.08 -11.92 2.10
CA TYR A 155 -1.78 -12.59 3.36
C TYR A 155 -2.75 -13.74 3.64
N ILE A 156 -4.06 -13.47 3.62
CA ILE A 156 -5.06 -14.50 3.94
C ILE A 156 -5.12 -15.60 2.86
N THR A 157 -4.87 -15.25 1.60
CA THR A 157 -4.81 -16.24 0.52
C THR A 157 -3.66 -17.22 0.73
N ALA A 158 -2.48 -16.73 1.10
CA ALA A 158 -1.32 -17.56 1.41
C ALA A 158 -1.59 -18.46 2.64
N GLN A 159 -2.19 -17.91 3.70
CA GLN A 159 -2.58 -18.66 4.89
C GLN A 159 -3.57 -19.80 4.55
N GLU A 160 -4.57 -19.55 3.71
CA GLU A 160 -5.51 -20.57 3.24
C GLU A 160 -4.83 -21.66 2.38
N MET A 161 -3.66 -21.38 1.83
CA MET A 161 -2.83 -22.33 1.07
C MET A 161 -1.69 -22.95 1.89
N GLY A 162 -1.58 -22.61 3.18
CA GLY A 162 -0.64 -23.21 4.11
C GLY A 162 0.79 -22.67 4.07
N PHE A 163 0.98 -21.44 3.58
CA PHE A 163 2.30 -20.78 3.60
C PHE A 163 2.21 -19.32 4.05
N GLU A 164 3.37 -18.73 4.37
CA GLU A 164 3.48 -17.34 4.77
C GLU A 164 3.84 -16.45 3.58
N LEU A 165 3.10 -15.35 3.42
CA LEU A 165 3.38 -14.31 2.45
C LEU A 165 3.11 -12.94 3.09
N ASP A 166 4.15 -12.16 3.27
CA ASP A 166 4.07 -10.82 3.83
C ASP A 166 4.64 -9.81 2.82
N LEU A 167 3.75 -9.05 2.19
CA LEU A 167 4.12 -8.02 1.23
C LEU A 167 4.57 -6.70 1.88
N ASP A 168 4.43 -6.57 3.20
CA ASP A 168 4.89 -5.43 3.97
C ASP A 168 6.41 -5.48 4.16
N SER A 169 7.13 -4.64 3.45
CA SER A 169 8.60 -4.69 3.42
C SER A 169 9.27 -4.09 4.65
N ASP A 170 8.61 -3.21 5.40
CA ASP A 170 9.20 -2.60 6.60
C ASP A 170 8.69 -3.22 7.91
N GLY A 171 7.61 -3.99 7.87
CA GLY A 171 7.04 -4.68 9.03
C GLY A 171 6.37 -3.75 10.04
N GLY A 172 6.05 -2.52 9.65
CA GLY A 172 5.42 -1.51 10.48
C GLY A 172 3.98 -1.81 10.88
N ASN A 173 3.36 -0.88 11.62
CA ASN A 173 1.94 -0.98 12.01
C ASN A 173 0.99 -0.67 10.84
N PHE A 174 1.50 -0.09 9.79
CA PHE A 174 0.76 0.26 8.58
C PHE A 174 1.47 -0.33 7.37
N VAL A 175 0.70 -0.75 6.40
CA VAL A 175 1.21 -1.13 5.09
C VAL A 175 1.08 0.08 4.18
N LEU A 176 2.16 0.56 3.61
CA LEU A 176 2.14 1.67 2.68
C LEU A 176 2.22 1.16 1.23
N PRO A 177 1.72 1.90 0.23
CA PRO A 177 1.83 1.50 -1.17
C PRO A 177 3.27 1.21 -1.63
N TYR A 178 4.24 1.91 -1.05
CA TYR A 178 5.67 1.75 -1.37
C TYR A 178 6.32 0.50 -0.74
N ASP A 179 5.68 -0.13 0.24
CA ASP A 179 6.15 -1.40 0.79
C ASP A 179 6.09 -2.51 -0.27
N PHE A 180 5.08 -2.47 -1.14
CA PHE A 180 4.97 -3.40 -2.25
C PHE A 180 6.14 -3.31 -3.23
N ILE A 181 6.64 -2.09 -3.50
CA ILE A 181 7.78 -1.87 -4.40
C ILE A 181 9.04 -2.56 -3.86
N ASN A 182 9.22 -2.52 -2.54
CA ASN A 182 10.37 -3.09 -1.87
C ASN A 182 10.19 -4.58 -1.47
N SER A 183 9.00 -5.15 -1.67
CA SER A 183 8.74 -6.54 -1.36
C SER A 183 9.57 -7.48 -2.24
N PRO A 184 10.26 -8.49 -1.66
CA PRO A 184 11.03 -9.46 -2.43
C PRO A 184 10.14 -10.43 -3.23
N TYR A 185 8.87 -10.51 -2.88
CA TYR A 185 7.90 -11.41 -3.50
C TYR A 185 7.28 -10.84 -4.78
N LEU A 186 7.46 -9.54 -5.02
CA LEU A 186 6.89 -8.87 -6.17
C LEU A 186 7.97 -8.49 -7.19
N GLU A 187 7.61 -8.52 -8.46
CA GLU A 187 8.39 -8.00 -9.58
C GLU A 187 7.65 -6.89 -10.30
N ILE A 188 8.39 -6.01 -10.97
CA ILE A 188 7.83 -4.93 -11.79
C ILE A 188 7.59 -5.49 -13.19
N VAL A 189 6.37 -5.33 -13.72
CA VAL A 189 5.91 -5.88 -15.01
C VAL A 189 5.39 -4.78 -15.96
N ASN A 190 5.99 -3.62 -15.94
CA ASN A 190 5.59 -2.47 -16.78
C ASN A 190 5.76 -2.72 -18.28
#